data_e818c1e3736c7f08a4f0b9e310bd9152
#
_entry.id   e818c1e3736c7f08a4f0b9e310bd9152
#
_cell.length_a   1.000
_cell.length_b   1.000
_cell.length_c   1.000
_cell.angle_alpha   90.00
_cell.angle_beta   90.00
_cell.angle_gamma   90.00
#
_symmetry.space_group_name_H-M   'P 1'
#
loop_
_entity.id
_entity.type
_entity.pdbx_description
1 polymer ?
#
loop_
_entity_poly.entity_id
_entity_poly.type
_entity_poly.pdbx_seq_one_letter_code
_entity_poly.pdbx_strand_id
1 'polypeptide(L)'
;MDGGVARSRPTAKPKAPPMITAVDTSVLIAIAKGEAGARAWTDILATASGEGEVVVCDVVAAEFFALLLDEARFQRSLGGLGVAFSPTSIESARLAGRIFRTYRSEGGPREHLVPDFLIGAHAQMQADRIAAVDRGYLRRYFPRLRILKPA
;
A
#
# COMPACT_ATOMS: atom_id res chain seq x y z
N MET A 1 -33.92 -34.79 -36.52
CA MET A 1 -32.70 -33.98 -36.52
C MET A 1 -32.95 -32.75 -35.67
N ASP A 2 -32.63 -32.85 -34.39
CA ASP A 2 -32.76 -31.74 -33.45
C ASP A 2 -31.52 -30.85 -33.56
N GLY A 3 -31.68 -29.72 -34.24
CA GLY A 3 -30.70 -28.65 -34.25
C GLY A 3 -30.71 -27.91 -32.91
N GLY A 4 -30.03 -28.46 -31.93
CA GLY A 4 -29.83 -27.76 -30.67
C GLY A 4 -29.02 -26.49 -30.90
N VAL A 5 -29.71 -25.34 -30.93
CA VAL A 5 -29.07 -24.04 -30.87
C VAL A 5 -28.38 -23.96 -29.50
N ALA A 6 -27.05 -24.11 -29.48
CA ALA A 6 -26.26 -23.87 -28.30
C ALA A 6 -26.50 -22.41 -27.89
N ARG A 7 -27.26 -22.21 -26.81
CA ARG A 7 -27.38 -20.88 -26.19
C ARG A 7 -26.01 -20.49 -25.69
N SER A 8 -25.37 -19.55 -26.37
CA SER A 8 -24.14 -18.93 -25.87
C SER A 8 -24.43 -18.37 -24.48
N ARG A 9 -23.68 -18.83 -23.49
CA ARG A 9 -23.72 -18.24 -22.15
C ARG A 9 -23.37 -16.75 -22.29
N PRO A 10 -24.11 -15.84 -21.64
CA PRO A 10 -23.73 -14.44 -21.67
C PRO A 10 -22.31 -14.34 -21.10
N THR A 11 -21.39 -13.80 -21.91
CA THR A 11 -20.04 -13.48 -21.44
C THR A 11 -20.18 -12.49 -20.31
N ALA A 12 -19.70 -12.87 -19.11
CA ALA A 12 -19.69 -11.96 -17.98
C ALA A 12 -18.96 -10.68 -18.41
N LYS A 13 -19.52 -9.50 -18.08
CA LYS A 13 -18.84 -8.23 -18.31
C LYS A 13 -17.46 -8.31 -17.64
N PRO A 14 -16.36 -7.90 -18.32
CA PRO A 14 -15.06 -7.89 -17.69
C PRO A 14 -15.14 -7.06 -16.42
N LYS A 15 -14.76 -7.66 -15.29
CA LYS A 15 -14.63 -6.92 -14.03
C LYS A 15 -13.59 -5.84 -14.23
N ALA A 16 -13.82 -4.65 -13.69
CA ALA A 16 -12.80 -3.62 -13.61
C ALA A 16 -11.51 -4.23 -13.00
N PRO A 17 -10.30 -3.82 -13.45
CA PRO A 17 -9.06 -4.27 -12.83
C PRO A 17 -9.13 -4.07 -11.33
N PRO A 18 -8.66 -5.05 -10.51
CA PRO A 18 -8.68 -4.90 -9.06
C PRO A 18 -7.82 -3.70 -8.64
N MET A 19 -8.34 -2.93 -7.70
CA MET A 19 -7.62 -1.82 -7.08
C MET A 19 -6.49 -2.37 -6.21
N ILE A 20 -5.28 -1.86 -6.38
CA ILE A 20 -4.14 -2.22 -5.52
C ILE A 20 -3.91 -1.08 -4.53
N THR A 21 -3.98 -1.38 -3.25
CA THR A 21 -3.74 -0.44 -2.16
C THR A 21 -2.46 -0.81 -1.43
N ALA A 22 -1.48 0.08 -1.45
CA ALA A 22 -0.28 -0.06 -0.63
C ALA A 22 -0.57 0.45 0.80
N VAL A 23 0.13 -0.10 1.78
CA VAL A 23 -0.03 0.30 3.18
C VAL A 23 1.30 0.81 3.71
N ASP A 24 1.27 2.01 4.30
CA ASP A 24 2.44 2.57 4.99
C ASP A 24 2.61 1.93 6.37
N THR A 25 3.84 1.89 6.85
CA THR A 25 4.18 1.34 8.17
C THR A 25 3.38 2.00 9.29
N SER A 26 3.11 3.30 9.20
CA SER A 26 2.33 4.05 10.19
C SER A 26 0.95 3.46 10.48
N VAL A 27 0.30 2.93 9.44
CA VAL A 27 -1.03 2.30 9.58
C VAL A 27 -0.93 0.97 10.31
N LEU A 28 0.03 0.13 9.94
CA LEU A 28 0.25 -1.16 10.61
C LEU A 28 0.62 -0.99 12.07
N ILE A 29 1.45 0.01 12.36
CA ILE A 29 1.84 0.33 13.74
C ILE A 29 0.63 0.79 14.56
N ALA A 30 -0.19 1.67 14.01
CA ALA A 30 -1.40 2.16 14.69
C ALA A 30 -2.34 1.00 15.04
N ILE A 31 -2.54 0.06 14.12
CA ILE A 31 -3.38 -1.10 14.35
C ILE A 31 -2.75 -2.04 15.40
N ALA A 32 -1.46 -2.35 15.27
CA ALA A 32 -0.76 -3.27 16.17
C ALA A 32 -0.69 -2.76 17.61
N LYS A 33 -0.55 -1.45 17.79
CA LYS A 33 -0.50 -0.82 19.12
C LYS A 33 -1.88 -0.50 19.70
N GLY A 34 -2.97 -0.71 18.94
CA GLY A 34 -4.30 -0.36 19.38
C GLY A 34 -4.49 1.12 19.65
N GLU A 35 -3.86 1.97 18.83
CA GLU A 35 -4.01 3.43 18.93
C GLU A 35 -5.44 3.86 18.66
N ALA A 36 -5.81 5.09 19.00
CA ALA A 36 -7.17 5.62 18.87
C ALA A 36 -7.76 5.47 17.45
N GLY A 37 -6.93 5.54 16.42
CA GLY A 37 -7.34 5.37 15.02
C GLY A 37 -7.33 3.92 14.51
N ALA A 38 -6.95 2.94 15.33
CA ALA A 38 -6.73 1.55 14.89
C ALA A 38 -7.97 0.94 14.21
N ARG A 39 -9.16 1.15 14.76
CA ARG A 39 -10.39 0.60 14.20
C ARG A 39 -10.72 1.22 12.84
N ALA A 40 -10.58 2.53 12.72
CA ALA A 40 -10.82 3.22 11.45
C ALA A 40 -9.86 2.73 10.36
N TRP A 41 -8.60 2.52 10.69
CA TRP A 41 -7.61 1.96 9.77
C TRP A 41 -7.93 0.51 9.39
N THR A 42 -8.34 -0.31 10.35
CA THR A 42 -8.76 -1.69 10.08
C THR A 42 -9.94 -1.72 9.10
N ASP A 43 -10.92 -0.85 9.29
CA ASP A 43 -12.08 -0.73 8.40
C ASP A 43 -11.68 -0.28 6.99
N ILE A 44 -10.75 0.67 6.87
CA ILE A 44 -10.21 1.11 5.58
C ILE A 44 -9.54 -0.04 4.84
N LEU A 45 -8.70 -0.82 5.53
CA LEU A 45 -8.02 -1.96 4.92
C LEU A 45 -9.00 -3.09 4.55
N ALA A 46 -10.03 -3.32 5.36
CA ALA A 46 -11.07 -4.30 5.04
C ALA A 46 -11.84 -3.89 3.77
N THR A 47 -12.19 -2.62 3.63
CA THR A 47 -12.83 -2.09 2.42
C THR A 47 -11.92 -2.24 1.21
N ALA A 48 -10.65 -1.86 1.35
CA ALA A 48 -9.66 -1.99 0.28
C ALA A 48 -9.45 -3.45 -0.14
N SER A 49 -9.46 -4.38 0.81
CA SER A 49 -9.36 -5.81 0.53
C SER A 49 -10.56 -6.33 -0.28
N GLY A 50 -11.74 -5.77 -0.06
CA GLY A 50 -12.93 -6.07 -0.86
C GLY A 50 -12.90 -5.50 -2.28
N GLU A 51 -12.11 -4.45 -2.51
CA GLU A 51 -11.96 -3.81 -3.81
C GLU A 51 -10.81 -4.39 -4.64
N GLY A 52 -9.88 -5.11 -4.03
CA GLY A 52 -8.73 -5.68 -4.71
C GLY A 52 -7.64 -6.13 -3.75
N GLU A 53 -6.38 -5.91 -4.12
CA GLU A 53 -5.24 -6.30 -3.32
C GLU A 53 -4.82 -5.21 -2.34
N VAL A 54 -4.40 -5.64 -1.16
CA VAL A 54 -3.75 -4.78 -0.17
C VAL A 54 -2.33 -5.29 0.00
N VAL A 55 -1.33 -4.43 -0.20
CA VAL A 55 0.07 -4.85 -0.28
C VAL A 55 0.97 -3.99 0.60
N VAL A 56 2.08 -4.60 1.04
CA VAL A 56 3.20 -3.89 1.67
C VAL A 56 4.47 -4.16 0.89
N CYS A 57 5.30 -3.13 0.74
CA CYS A 57 6.62 -3.31 0.14
C CYS A 57 7.61 -3.87 1.18
N ASP A 58 8.79 -4.22 0.70
CA ASP A 58 9.88 -4.75 1.52
C ASP A 58 10.30 -3.80 2.65
N VAL A 59 10.33 -2.48 2.40
CA VAL A 59 10.66 -1.49 3.44
C VAL A 59 9.63 -1.53 4.58
N VAL A 60 8.35 -1.51 4.25
CA VAL A 60 7.26 -1.57 5.25
C VAL A 60 7.30 -2.89 6.00
N ALA A 61 7.49 -4.00 5.30
CA ALA A 61 7.61 -5.31 5.94
C ALA A 61 8.76 -5.35 6.94
N ALA A 62 9.92 -4.81 6.56
CA ALA A 62 11.10 -4.75 7.44
C ALA A 62 10.85 -3.87 8.67
N GLU A 63 10.29 -2.69 8.49
CA GLU A 63 9.99 -1.78 9.60
C GLU A 63 8.96 -2.36 10.56
N PHE A 64 7.93 -3.01 10.03
CA PHE A 64 6.89 -3.63 10.85
C PHE A 64 7.43 -4.85 11.62
N PHE A 65 8.22 -5.68 10.97
CA PHE A 65 8.86 -6.82 11.64
C PHE A 65 9.83 -6.35 12.75
N ALA A 66 10.58 -5.28 12.51
CA ALA A 66 11.47 -4.70 13.50
C ALA A 66 10.73 -4.25 14.78
N LEU A 67 9.49 -3.77 14.62
CA LEU A 67 8.64 -3.41 15.75
C LEU A 67 8.17 -4.65 16.53
N LEU A 68 7.71 -5.68 15.84
CA LEU A 68 7.11 -6.85 16.48
C LEU A 68 8.16 -7.84 17.01
N LEU A 69 9.23 -8.09 16.25
CA LEU A 69 10.27 -9.09 16.51
C LEU A 69 9.72 -10.48 16.87
N ASP A 70 8.58 -10.83 16.29
CA ASP A 70 7.84 -12.07 16.55
C ASP A 70 7.28 -12.56 15.19
N GLU A 71 7.83 -13.66 14.70
CA GLU A 71 7.46 -14.25 13.39
C GLU A 71 5.96 -14.59 13.33
N ALA A 72 5.46 -15.28 14.35
CA ALA A 72 4.06 -15.70 14.39
C ALA A 72 3.09 -14.52 14.44
N ARG A 73 3.42 -13.51 15.23
CA ARG A 73 2.62 -12.28 15.33
C ARG A 73 2.62 -11.48 14.04
N PHE A 74 3.79 -11.39 13.38
CA PHE A 74 3.94 -10.74 12.08
C PHE A 74 3.04 -11.42 11.03
N GLN A 75 3.13 -12.73 10.91
CA GLN A 75 2.33 -13.51 9.95
C GLN A 75 0.83 -13.38 10.22
N ARG A 76 0.42 -13.49 11.49
CA ARG A 76 -1.00 -13.34 11.86
C ARG A 76 -1.52 -11.93 11.58
N SER A 77 -0.73 -10.91 11.83
CA SER A 77 -1.12 -9.51 11.60
C SER A 77 -1.37 -9.24 10.13
N LEU A 78 -0.45 -9.63 9.26
CA LEU A 78 -0.60 -9.45 7.82
C LEU A 78 -1.73 -10.34 7.26
N GLY A 79 -1.78 -11.60 7.66
CA GLY A 79 -2.82 -12.55 7.23
C GLY A 79 -4.22 -12.11 7.66
N GLY A 80 -4.37 -11.65 8.90
CA GLY A 80 -5.65 -11.17 9.43
C GLY A 80 -6.17 -9.92 8.73
N LEU A 81 -5.28 -9.07 8.22
CA LEU A 81 -5.63 -7.87 7.45
C LEU A 81 -5.72 -8.13 5.94
N GLY A 82 -5.42 -9.34 5.49
CA GLY A 82 -5.40 -9.67 4.08
C GLY A 82 -4.29 -8.99 3.29
N VAL A 83 -3.17 -8.70 3.94
CA VAL A 83 -2.05 -7.96 3.33
C VAL A 83 -1.04 -8.91 2.71
N ALA A 84 -0.75 -8.70 1.43
CA ALA A 84 0.25 -9.45 0.67
C ALA A 84 1.56 -8.68 0.57
N PHE A 85 2.65 -9.39 0.28
CA PHE A 85 3.97 -8.80 0.08
C PHE A 85 4.17 -8.44 -1.39
N SER A 86 4.65 -7.22 -1.65
CA SER A 86 4.96 -6.69 -2.99
C SER A 86 6.33 -6.03 -2.97
N PRO A 87 7.39 -6.71 -3.41
CA PRO A 87 8.74 -6.16 -3.37
C PRO A 87 8.91 -4.95 -4.27
N THR A 88 9.75 -4.01 -3.86
CA THR A 88 10.07 -2.80 -4.60
C THR A 88 10.78 -3.14 -5.92
N SER A 89 10.24 -2.67 -7.03
CA SER A 89 10.87 -2.81 -8.34
C SER A 89 12.06 -1.87 -8.51
N ILE A 90 12.91 -2.17 -9.49
CA ILE A 90 14.04 -1.28 -9.80
C ILE A 90 13.56 0.10 -10.28
N GLU A 91 12.45 0.17 -11.00
CA GLU A 91 11.84 1.42 -11.46
C GLU A 91 11.38 2.26 -10.27
N SER A 92 10.75 1.64 -9.28
CA SER A 92 10.35 2.30 -8.03
C SER A 92 11.56 2.80 -7.26
N ALA A 93 12.62 2.01 -7.18
CA ALA A 93 13.85 2.40 -6.50
C ALA A 93 14.51 3.61 -7.18
N ARG A 94 14.54 3.65 -8.50
CA ARG A 94 15.06 4.81 -9.25
C ARG A 94 14.24 6.07 -9.01
N LEU A 95 12.93 5.94 -9.04
CA LEU A 95 12.02 7.06 -8.75
C LEU A 95 12.29 7.61 -7.34
N ALA A 96 12.38 6.73 -6.35
CA ALA A 96 12.69 7.11 -4.97
C ALA A 96 14.01 7.88 -4.88
N GLY A 97 15.04 7.42 -5.56
CA GLY A 97 16.35 8.07 -5.59
C GLY A 97 16.31 9.47 -6.20
N ARG A 98 15.61 9.63 -7.33
CA ARG A 98 15.42 10.94 -7.97
C ARG A 98 14.68 11.92 -7.06
N ILE A 99 13.59 11.48 -6.45
CA ILE A 99 12.78 12.34 -5.59
C ILE A 99 13.54 12.69 -4.31
N PHE A 100 14.24 11.74 -3.71
CA PHE A 100 15.07 11.99 -2.53
C PHE A 100 16.15 13.03 -2.82
N ARG A 101 16.80 12.95 -3.98
CA ARG A 101 17.81 13.94 -4.39
C ARG A 101 17.19 15.34 -4.52
N THR A 102 16.02 15.45 -5.13
CA THR A 102 15.28 16.72 -5.21
C THR A 102 14.96 17.26 -3.81
N TYR A 103 14.45 16.41 -2.94
CA TYR A 103 14.16 16.76 -1.55
C TYR A 103 15.39 17.33 -0.83
N ARG A 104 16.55 16.68 -0.96
CA ARG A 104 17.79 17.13 -0.33
C ARG A 104 18.32 18.42 -0.96
N SER A 105 18.22 18.58 -2.27
CA SER A 105 18.66 19.78 -2.97
C SER A 105 17.81 21.02 -2.65
N GLU A 106 16.55 20.82 -2.29
CA GLU A 106 15.64 21.88 -1.83
C GLU A 106 15.80 22.20 -0.34
N GLY A 107 16.84 21.66 0.32
CA GLY A 107 17.10 21.89 1.74
C GLY A 107 16.22 21.06 2.66
N GLY A 108 15.67 19.94 2.16
CA GLY A 108 14.83 19.04 2.95
C GLY A 108 15.58 18.56 4.21
N PRO A 109 14.96 18.67 5.40
CA PRO A 109 15.57 18.21 6.64
C PRO A 109 15.75 16.69 6.65
N ARG A 110 16.69 16.20 7.49
CA ARG A 110 16.97 14.74 7.61
C ARG A 110 15.87 13.94 8.31
N GLU A 111 14.68 14.50 8.46
CA GLU A 111 13.51 13.82 9.03
C GLU A 111 12.96 12.74 8.10
N HIS A 112 13.10 12.94 6.78
CA HIS A 112 12.70 11.96 5.78
C HIS A 112 13.94 11.37 5.13
N LEU A 113 14.07 10.07 5.20
CA LEU A 113 15.18 9.30 4.66
C LEU A 113 14.75 8.50 3.44
N VAL A 114 15.71 7.87 2.77
CA VAL A 114 15.45 7.04 1.59
C VAL A 114 14.30 6.04 1.78
N PRO A 115 14.15 5.35 2.95
CA PRO A 115 13.01 4.45 3.15
C PRO A 115 11.64 5.10 2.95
N ASP A 116 11.45 6.33 3.41
CA ASP A 116 10.17 7.05 3.22
C ASP A 116 9.84 7.23 1.74
N PHE A 117 10.84 7.57 0.94
CA PHE A 117 10.70 7.78 -0.50
C PHE A 117 10.54 6.47 -1.26
N LEU A 118 11.13 5.37 -0.78
CA LEU A 118 10.90 4.02 -1.33
C LEU A 118 9.43 3.59 -1.14
N ILE A 119 8.86 3.84 0.01
CA ILE A 119 7.45 3.53 0.29
C ILE A 119 6.54 4.31 -0.67
N GLY A 120 6.75 5.61 -0.82
CA GLY A 120 5.97 6.44 -1.73
C GLY A 120 6.13 6.04 -3.19
N ALA A 121 7.36 5.79 -3.62
CA ALA A 121 7.66 5.38 -4.99
C ALA A 121 7.06 4.02 -5.34
N HIS A 122 7.14 3.05 -4.43
CA HIS A 122 6.51 1.74 -4.59
C HIS A 122 5.00 1.91 -4.80
N ALA A 123 4.35 2.69 -3.94
CA ALA A 123 2.91 2.93 -4.04
C ALA A 123 2.54 3.60 -5.37
N GLN A 124 3.30 4.61 -5.81
CA GLN A 124 3.04 5.31 -7.06
C GLN A 124 3.21 4.44 -8.29
N MET A 125 4.26 3.60 -8.32
CA MET A 125 4.60 2.78 -9.48
C MET A 125 3.91 1.42 -9.52
N GLN A 126 3.65 0.83 -8.36
CA GLN A 126 3.20 -0.56 -8.23
C GLN A 126 1.82 -0.72 -7.59
N ALA A 127 1.19 0.37 -7.17
CA ALA A 127 -0.14 0.37 -6.61
C ALA A 127 -0.96 1.52 -7.22
N ASP A 128 -2.23 1.60 -6.84
CA ASP A 128 -3.14 2.67 -7.30
C ASP A 128 -3.26 3.77 -6.26
N ARG A 129 -3.04 3.44 -5.00
CA ARG A 129 -3.17 4.36 -3.87
C ARG A 129 -2.42 3.83 -2.65
N ILE A 130 -2.27 4.66 -1.63
CA ILE A 130 -1.63 4.27 -0.37
C ILE A 130 -2.51 4.63 0.83
N ALA A 131 -2.63 3.72 1.78
CA ALA A 131 -3.17 4.02 3.10
C ALA A 131 -2.03 4.48 3.99
N ALA A 132 -2.06 5.72 4.43
CA ALA A 132 -0.97 6.33 5.18
C ALA A 132 -1.44 7.49 6.05
N VAL A 133 -0.76 7.67 7.18
CA VAL A 133 -0.83 8.92 7.92
C VAL A 133 0.07 9.92 7.18
N ASP A 134 -0.56 10.86 6.46
CA ASP A 134 0.19 11.83 5.67
C ASP A 134 0.73 12.97 6.53
N ARG A 135 2.04 13.07 6.60
CA ARG A 135 2.76 14.16 7.28
C ARG A 135 3.17 15.29 6.33
N GLY A 136 2.56 15.32 5.14
CA GLY A 136 2.78 16.37 4.15
C GLY A 136 3.77 15.99 3.04
N TYR A 137 4.75 15.14 3.29
CA TYR A 137 5.77 14.80 2.28
C TYR A 137 5.21 13.95 1.13
N LEU A 138 4.25 13.07 1.40
CA LEU A 138 3.61 12.27 0.35
C LEU A 138 2.89 13.16 -0.66
N ARG A 139 2.09 14.10 -0.20
CA ARG A 139 1.41 15.05 -1.09
C ARG A 139 2.36 15.92 -1.89
N ARG A 140 3.43 16.36 -1.25
CA ARG A 140 4.40 17.27 -1.86
C ARG A 140 5.25 16.57 -2.92
N TYR A 141 5.77 15.38 -2.62
CA TYR A 141 6.73 14.68 -3.47
C TYR A 141 6.12 13.60 -4.35
N PHE A 142 4.90 13.16 -4.04
CA PHE A 142 4.13 12.20 -4.83
C PHE A 142 2.74 12.76 -5.13
N PRO A 143 2.63 13.86 -5.88
CA PRO A 143 1.35 14.57 -6.07
C PRO A 143 0.30 13.76 -6.83
N ARG A 144 0.70 12.73 -7.59
CA ARG A 144 -0.22 11.83 -8.31
C ARG A 144 -0.74 10.70 -7.45
N LEU A 145 -0.14 10.48 -6.28
CA LEU A 145 -0.48 9.38 -5.41
C LEU A 145 -1.73 9.71 -4.60
N ARG A 146 -2.76 8.89 -4.74
CA ARG A 146 -3.96 9.00 -3.93
C ARG A 146 -3.69 8.44 -2.53
N ILE A 147 -4.02 9.21 -1.51
CA ILE A 147 -3.81 8.82 -0.11
C ILE A 147 -5.15 8.52 0.52
N LEU A 148 -5.29 7.30 1.08
CA LEU A 148 -6.44 6.91 1.89
C LEU A 148 -6.17 7.25 3.34
N LYS A 149 -7.16 7.86 3.98
CA LYS A 149 -7.12 8.18 5.41
C LYS A 149 -8.54 8.15 5.96
N PRO A 150 -8.72 8.01 7.29
CA PRO A 150 -10.02 8.12 7.90
C PRO A 150 -10.66 9.49 7.63
N ALA A 151 -11.97 9.48 7.51
CA ALA A 151 -12.76 10.69 7.30
C ALA A 151 -12.67 11.65 8.49
#